data_f95f4095bfac4297cfa43e649a04a7b3
#
_entry.id   f95f4095bfac4297cfa43e649a04a7b3
#
_cell.length_a   1.000
_cell.length_b   1.000
_cell.length_c   1.000
_cell.angle_alpha   90.00
_cell.angle_beta   90.00
_cell.angle_gamma   90.00
#
_symmetry.space_group_name_H-M   'P 1'
#
loop_
_entity.id
_entity.type
_entity.pdbx_description
1 polymer ?
#
loop_
_entity_poly.entity_id
_entity_poly.type
_entity_poly.pdbx_seq_one_letter_code
_entity_poly.pdbx_strand_id
1 'polypeptide(L)'
;MNRPRKSLILALAATALLAGCNRGRHRVLEVDYVSAPQVILRDELSPVYKKVGSAKNGDRVDVLDREKRFSKVRTATGQEGWVEQRYLVTQQVFDAFQKMQQKEKDSPVDGIATTRNDTNIHVEPGRDTEHLYQLAQGAKVSVLKRATVEKNLPGTPMALPAGAKQLKPMEDWWLVRDQQGHVGWVLDRMIDLDVPLDVAQYAEGQRIVGCFILDEVNDADKKVPQYLMVLTEAKDGQPFDFNQARVFTWNAKRHRYETAYRERNLNGVLPVTVSHEDFGKEGDLPTFVLQVKDPAGNVVERKYKMNTPIVKRVG
;
A
#
# COMPACT_ATOMS: atom_id res chain seq x y z
N MET A 1 -77.31 18.75 -28.12
CA MET A 1 -76.43 18.48 -29.27
C MET A 1 -75.08 18.00 -28.80
N ASN A 2 -74.79 16.81 -29.21
CA ASN A 2 -73.76 15.84 -28.81
C ASN A 2 -72.27 16.27 -28.96
N ARG A 3 -71.49 15.78 -28.05
CA ARG A 3 -70.12 15.20 -27.95
C ARG A 3 -69.36 15.84 -26.83
N PRO A 4 -68.61 15.14 -25.91
CA PRO A 4 -67.58 14.22 -26.28
C PRO A 4 -67.49 12.98 -25.34
N ARG A 5 -67.48 11.78 -25.89
CA ARG A 5 -67.19 10.51 -25.16
C ARG A 5 -65.95 9.75 -25.67
N LYS A 6 -65.17 10.31 -26.63
CA LYS A 6 -64.03 9.60 -27.23
C LYS A 6 -62.66 9.96 -26.67
N SER A 7 -62.50 11.07 -25.91
CA SER A 7 -61.20 11.50 -25.37
C SER A 7 -60.82 10.84 -24.02
N LEU A 8 -61.78 10.27 -23.30
CA LEU A 8 -61.52 9.67 -21.98
C LEU A 8 -60.94 8.24 -22.06
N ILE A 9 -61.16 7.53 -23.15
CA ILE A 9 -60.70 6.12 -23.34
C ILE A 9 -59.25 6.08 -23.79
N LEU A 10 -58.75 7.12 -24.48
CA LEU A 10 -57.36 7.19 -24.93
C LEU A 10 -56.37 7.56 -23.79
N ALA A 11 -56.84 8.28 -22.79
CA ALA A 11 -55.98 8.65 -21.61
C ALA A 11 -55.78 7.50 -20.64
N LEU A 12 -56.74 6.53 -20.55
CA LEU A 12 -56.59 5.36 -19.67
C LEU A 12 -55.70 4.27 -20.25
N ALA A 13 -55.52 4.20 -21.58
CA ALA A 13 -54.63 3.24 -22.24
C ALA A 13 -53.15 3.65 -22.17
N ALA A 14 -52.85 4.97 -22.06
CA ALA A 14 -51.48 5.47 -21.97
C ALA A 14 -50.86 5.28 -20.56
N THR A 15 -51.68 5.27 -19.50
CA THR A 15 -51.21 5.03 -18.13
C THR A 15 -50.91 3.57 -17.80
N ALA A 16 -51.49 2.63 -18.53
CA ALA A 16 -51.22 1.19 -18.32
C ALA A 16 -49.90 0.71 -18.92
N LEU A 17 -49.27 1.48 -19.83
CA LEU A 17 -47.99 1.13 -20.45
C LEU A 17 -46.76 1.52 -19.60
N LEU A 18 -46.92 2.37 -18.59
CA LEU A 18 -45.84 2.77 -17.68
C LEU A 18 -45.68 1.86 -16.45
N ALA A 19 -46.63 0.99 -16.17
CA ALA A 19 -46.61 0.06 -15.03
C ALA A 19 -45.94 -1.30 -15.34
N GLY A 20 -45.46 -1.53 -16.56
CA GLY A 20 -45.02 -2.83 -17.06
C GLY A 20 -43.55 -3.19 -16.90
N CYS A 21 -42.65 -2.26 -16.49
CA CYS A 21 -41.20 -2.48 -16.54
C CYS A 21 -40.54 -2.90 -15.24
N ASN A 22 -41.28 -3.28 -14.21
CA ASN A 22 -40.66 -3.66 -12.93
C ASN A 22 -40.80 -5.14 -12.52
N ARG A 23 -41.24 -6.00 -13.46
CA ARG A 23 -41.30 -7.46 -13.25
C ARG A 23 -39.98 -8.10 -13.68
N GLY A 24 -39.03 -8.24 -12.71
CA GLY A 24 -37.79 -9.02 -12.90
C GLY A 24 -36.53 -8.45 -12.35
N ARG A 25 -36.53 -7.24 -11.77
CA ARG A 25 -35.34 -6.78 -11.05
C ARG A 25 -35.33 -7.43 -9.66
N HIS A 26 -34.43 -8.41 -9.47
CA HIS A 26 -34.11 -8.91 -8.14
C HIS A 26 -33.80 -7.72 -7.22
N ARG A 27 -34.37 -7.72 -6.01
CA ARG A 27 -34.07 -6.70 -5.00
C ARG A 27 -32.58 -6.82 -4.65
N VAL A 28 -31.86 -5.70 -4.70
CA VAL A 28 -30.46 -5.64 -4.24
C VAL A 28 -30.48 -5.80 -2.72
N LEU A 29 -29.76 -6.78 -2.21
CA LEU A 29 -29.59 -7.03 -0.78
C LEU A 29 -28.53 -6.12 -0.20
N GLU A 30 -27.37 -6.02 -0.86
CA GLU A 30 -26.23 -5.23 -0.46
C GLU A 30 -25.31 -4.98 -1.65
N VAL A 31 -24.26 -4.19 -1.42
CA VAL A 31 -23.23 -3.88 -2.40
C VAL A 31 -21.92 -4.47 -1.91
N ASP A 32 -21.27 -5.26 -2.77
CA ASP A 32 -19.96 -5.82 -2.53
C ASP A 32 -18.98 -5.40 -3.64
N TYR A 33 -17.69 -5.65 -3.42
CA TYR A 33 -16.59 -5.38 -4.35
C TYR A 33 -15.76 -6.62 -4.57
N VAL A 34 -15.24 -6.79 -5.78
CA VAL A 34 -14.42 -7.94 -6.16
C VAL A 34 -13.01 -7.77 -5.63
N SER A 35 -12.55 -8.69 -4.77
CA SER A 35 -11.18 -8.70 -4.20
C SER A 35 -10.20 -9.60 -4.96
N ALA A 36 -10.69 -10.52 -5.80
CA ALA A 36 -9.83 -11.34 -6.66
C ALA A 36 -9.43 -10.58 -7.94
N PRO A 37 -8.33 -10.96 -8.64
CA PRO A 37 -7.93 -10.33 -9.90
C PRO A 37 -9.03 -10.32 -10.95
N GLN A 38 -9.74 -11.44 -11.06
CA GLN A 38 -10.91 -11.62 -11.90
C GLN A 38 -11.77 -12.75 -11.34
N VAL A 39 -13.08 -12.56 -11.38
CA VAL A 39 -14.07 -13.59 -11.10
C VAL A 39 -14.91 -13.90 -12.33
N ILE A 40 -15.29 -15.17 -12.47
CA ILE A 40 -16.21 -15.64 -13.50
C ILE A 40 -17.59 -15.72 -12.87
N LEU A 41 -18.59 -15.12 -13.51
CA LEU A 41 -19.99 -15.27 -13.17
C LEU A 41 -20.52 -16.55 -13.80
N ARG A 42 -21.09 -17.43 -12.97
CA ARG A 42 -21.66 -18.73 -13.35
C ARG A 42 -23.17 -18.62 -13.45
N ASP A 43 -23.78 -19.31 -14.40
CA ASP A 43 -25.24 -19.39 -14.53
C ASP A 43 -25.89 -20.16 -13.37
N GLU A 44 -25.21 -21.17 -12.84
CA GLU A 44 -25.70 -22.04 -11.77
C GLU A 44 -24.60 -22.49 -10.79
N LEU A 45 -25.01 -23.10 -9.68
CA LEU A 45 -24.12 -23.59 -8.62
C LEU A 45 -23.59 -25.01 -8.86
N SER A 46 -23.84 -25.57 -10.01
CA SER A 46 -23.38 -26.90 -10.44
C SER A 46 -21.83 -26.92 -10.65
N PRO A 47 -21.17 -28.08 -10.48
CA PRO A 47 -19.80 -28.27 -10.93
C PRO A 47 -19.62 -28.02 -12.45
N VAL A 48 -20.65 -28.27 -13.23
CA VAL A 48 -20.72 -27.98 -14.67
C VAL A 48 -21.58 -26.72 -14.82
N TYR A 49 -20.97 -25.61 -15.19
CA TYR A 49 -21.64 -24.30 -15.34
C TYR A 49 -21.21 -23.61 -16.64
N LYS A 50 -22.03 -22.69 -17.10
CA LYS A 50 -21.67 -21.78 -18.19
C LYS A 50 -21.18 -20.44 -17.63
N LYS A 51 -20.17 -19.88 -18.28
CA LYS A 51 -19.74 -18.50 -18.01
C LYS A 51 -20.78 -17.54 -18.60
N VAL A 52 -21.42 -16.73 -17.75
CA VAL A 52 -22.40 -15.70 -18.16
C VAL A 52 -21.84 -14.29 -18.07
N GLY A 53 -20.67 -14.12 -17.45
CA GLY A 53 -20.01 -12.84 -17.33
C GLY A 53 -18.70 -12.94 -16.56
N SER A 54 -18.10 -11.80 -16.31
CA SER A 54 -16.93 -11.67 -15.44
C SER A 54 -16.85 -10.28 -14.81
N ALA A 55 -16.20 -10.18 -13.67
CA ALA A 55 -15.87 -8.91 -13.04
C ALA A 55 -14.39 -8.93 -12.61
N LYS A 56 -13.77 -7.75 -12.53
CA LYS A 56 -12.35 -7.56 -12.20
C LYS A 56 -12.17 -7.05 -10.78
N ASN A 57 -10.95 -7.08 -10.29
CA ASN A 57 -10.57 -6.51 -9.02
C ASN A 57 -11.05 -5.06 -8.88
N GLY A 58 -11.67 -4.73 -7.75
CA GLY A 58 -12.24 -3.41 -7.46
C GLY A 58 -13.62 -3.15 -8.07
N ASP A 59 -14.13 -4.03 -8.96
CA ASP A 59 -15.47 -3.84 -9.54
C ASP A 59 -16.54 -3.93 -8.46
N ARG A 60 -17.45 -2.94 -8.47
CA ARG A 60 -18.67 -2.94 -7.67
C ARG A 60 -19.70 -3.92 -8.24
N VAL A 61 -20.29 -4.72 -7.38
CA VAL A 61 -21.38 -5.64 -7.74
C VAL A 61 -22.57 -5.49 -6.78
N ASP A 62 -23.78 -5.60 -7.30
CA ASP A 62 -24.99 -5.68 -6.51
C ASP A 62 -25.26 -7.14 -6.14
N VAL A 63 -25.32 -7.45 -4.86
CA VAL A 63 -25.67 -8.79 -4.35
C VAL A 63 -27.18 -8.95 -4.40
N LEU A 64 -27.64 -9.98 -5.10
CA LEU A 64 -29.05 -10.28 -5.33
C LEU A 64 -29.56 -11.44 -4.47
N ASP A 65 -28.67 -12.40 -4.16
CA ASP A 65 -28.97 -13.58 -3.39
C ASP A 65 -27.68 -14.18 -2.77
N ARG A 66 -27.84 -15.01 -1.73
CA ARG A 66 -26.73 -15.75 -1.11
C ARG A 66 -27.14 -17.20 -0.91
N GLU A 67 -26.31 -18.12 -1.39
CA GLU A 67 -26.52 -19.54 -1.17
C GLU A 67 -25.19 -20.22 -0.81
N LYS A 68 -25.12 -20.82 0.38
CA LYS A 68 -23.91 -21.48 0.94
C LYS A 68 -22.69 -20.55 0.86
N ARG A 69 -21.71 -20.91 0.02
CA ARG A 69 -20.47 -20.14 -0.21
C ARG A 69 -20.52 -19.23 -1.45
N PHE A 70 -21.68 -19.08 -2.08
CA PHE A 70 -21.84 -18.28 -3.29
C PHE A 70 -22.79 -17.11 -3.07
N SER A 71 -22.54 -16.03 -3.80
CA SER A 71 -23.43 -14.89 -3.94
C SER A 71 -23.85 -14.76 -5.40
N LYS A 72 -25.14 -14.57 -5.65
CA LYS A 72 -25.63 -14.14 -6.96
C LYS A 72 -25.44 -12.64 -7.06
N VAL A 73 -24.69 -12.20 -8.04
CA VAL A 73 -24.35 -10.80 -8.20
C VAL A 73 -24.76 -10.26 -9.54
N ARG A 74 -24.95 -8.93 -9.62
CA ARG A 74 -25.13 -8.17 -10.85
C ARG A 74 -23.99 -7.18 -10.98
N THR A 75 -23.30 -7.22 -12.12
CA THR A 75 -22.25 -6.25 -12.47
C THR A 75 -22.84 -4.92 -12.90
N ALA A 76 -22.03 -3.88 -13.00
CA ALA A 76 -22.40 -2.57 -13.52
C ALA A 76 -22.91 -2.64 -14.99
N THR A 77 -22.48 -3.66 -15.75
CA THR A 77 -22.93 -3.91 -17.13
C THR A 77 -24.25 -4.69 -17.20
N GLY A 78 -24.85 -5.04 -16.05
CA GLY A 78 -26.10 -5.78 -15.95
C GLY A 78 -25.99 -7.29 -16.10
N GLN A 79 -24.78 -7.85 -16.17
CA GLN A 79 -24.58 -9.31 -16.19
C GLN A 79 -24.86 -9.88 -14.80
N GLU A 80 -25.66 -10.94 -14.73
CA GLU A 80 -26.00 -11.63 -13.48
C GLU A 80 -25.41 -13.03 -13.46
N GLY A 81 -24.91 -13.45 -12.30
CA GLY A 81 -24.40 -14.81 -12.10
C GLY A 81 -23.87 -15.04 -10.69
N TRP A 82 -23.48 -16.28 -10.43
CA TRP A 82 -22.97 -16.71 -9.13
C TRP A 82 -21.45 -16.60 -9.06
N VAL A 83 -20.94 -16.04 -7.94
CA VAL A 83 -19.52 -15.97 -7.60
C VAL A 83 -19.30 -16.50 -6.19
N GLU A 84 -18.09 -16.99 -5.89
CA GLU A 84 -17.75 -17.42 -4.53
C GLU A 84 -17.60 -16.20 -3.62
N GLN A 85 -18.22 -16.24 -2.43
CA GLN A 85 -18.23 -15.15 -1.44
C GLN A 85 -16.83 -14.71 -1.02
N ARG A 86 -15.87 -15.64 -0.96
CA ARG A 86 -14.48 -15.35 -0.60
C ARG A 86 -13.76 -14.38 -1.56
N TYR A 87 -14.32 -14.13 -2.72
CA TYR A 87 -13.79 -13.18 -3.71
C TYR A 87 -14.49 -11.82 -3.64
N LEU A 88 -15.36 -11.63 -2.66
CA LEU A 88 -16.09 -10.39 -2.46
C LEU A 88 -15.77 -9.81 -1.09
N VAL A 89 -15.70 -8.50 -1.03
CA VAL A 89 -15.62 -7.73 0.22
C VAL A 89 -16.77 -6.75 0.29
N THR A 90 -17.18 -6.42 1.51
CA THR A 90 -18.33 -5.55 1.76
C THR A 90 -18.05 -4.08 1.43
N GLN A 91 -19.10 -3.29 1.28
CA GLN A 91 -19.02 -1.83 1.18
C GLN A 91 -18.20 -1.22 2.34
N GLN A 92 -18.28 -1.78 3.55
CA GLN A 92 -17.54 -1.29 4.70
C GLN A 92 -16.01 -1.40 4.49
N VAL A 93 -15.53 -2.50 3.90
CA VAL A 93 -14.10 -2.69 3.57
C VAL A 93 -13.67 -1.69 2.50
N PHE A 94 -14.48 -1.50 1.46
CA PHE A 94 -14.23 -0.49 0.44
C PHE A 94 -14.13 0.92 1.03
N ASP A 95 -15.07 1.29 1.90
CA ASP A 95 -15.07 2.60 2.58
C ASP A 95 -13.83 2.78 3.47
N ALA A 96 -13.33 1.71 4.10
CA ALA A 96 -12.10 1.76 4.89
C ALA A 96 -10.87 2.08 4.01
N PHE A 97 -10.78 1.49 2.80
CA PHE A 97 -9.75 1.85 1.82
C PHE A 97 -9.86 3.29 1.35
N GLN A 98 -11.07 3.77 1.06
CA GLN A 98 -11.30 5.17 0.65
C GLN A 98 -10.87 6.16 1.75
N LYS A 99 -11.20 5.88 3.01
CA LYS A 99 -10.78 6.69 4.16
C LYS A 99 -9.26 6.70 4.31
N MET A 100 -8.61 5.53 4.17
CA MET A 100 -7.15 5.43 4.23
C MET A 100 -6.49 6.20 3.10
N GLN A 101 -6.97 6.06 1.86
CA GLN A 101 -6.48 6.80 0.71
C GLN A 101 -6.57 8.31 0.93
N GLN A 102 -7.71 8.80 1.43
CA GLN A 102 -7.88 10.23 1.74
C GLN A 102 -6.96 10.69 2.86
N LYS A 103 -6.82 9.91 3.93
CA LYS A 103 -5.95 10.21 5.07
C LYS A 103 -4.49 10.32 4.68
N GLU A 104 -4.03 9.42 3.83
CA GLU A 104 -2.62 9.29 3.45
C GLU A 104 -2.29 9.99 2.13
N LYS A 105 -3.21 10.79 1.59
CA LYS A 105 -3.05 11.47 0.30
C LYS A 105 -1.75 12.27 0.20
N ASP A 106 -1.46 13.05 1.24
CA ASP A 106 -0.31 13.96 1.31
C ASP A 106 0.82 13.41 2.19
N SER A 107 0.76 12.12 2.56
CA SER A 107 1.83 11.49 3.32
C SER A 107 3.14 11.46 2.52
N PRO A 108 4.28 11.79 3.17
CA PRO A 108 5.59 11.76 2.54
C PRO A 108 5.90 10.37 2.01
N VAL A 109 6.69 10.33 0.94
CA VAL A 109 7.15 9.08 0.31
C VAL A 109 8.57 8.81 0.78
N ASP A 110 8.76 7.72 1.51
CA ASP A 110 10.08 7.30 2.01
C ASP A 110 10.91 6.54 0.98
N GLY A 111 10.30 6.12 -0.12
CA GLY A 111 10.96 5.46 -1.23
C GLY A 111 10.00 4.84 -2.23
N ILE A 112 10.56 4.37 -3.33
CA ILE A 112 9.85 3.57 -4.33
C ILE A 112 10.25 2.11 -4.13
N ALA A 113 9.29 1.21 -4.26
CA ALA A 113 9.55 -0.22 -4.20
C ALA A 113 8.89 -0.95 -5.37
N THR A 114 9.40 -2.16 -5.62
CA THR A 114 8.87 -3.09 -6.64
C THR A 114 8.37 -4.35 -5.97
N THR A 115 7.19 -4.82 -6.35
CA THR A 115 6.64 -6.08 -5.85
C THR A 115 7.42 -7.28 -6.37
N ARG A 116 7.76 -8.23 -5.50
CA ARG A 116 8.45 -9.49 -5.86
C ARG A 116 7.53 -10.50 -6.54
N ASN A 117 6.29 -10.55 -6.09
CA ASN A 117 5.25 -11.45 -6.57
C ASN A 117 3.90 -10.75 -6.52
N ASP A 118 2.88 -11.37 -7.10
CA ASP A 118 1.51 -10.93 -6.89
C ASP A 118 1.20 -10.86 -5.40
N THR A 119 0.68 -9.73 -4.94
CA THR A 119 0.41 -9.51 -3.52
C THR A 119 -0.85 -8.68 -3.31
N ASN A 120 -1.55 -8.96 -2.21
CA ASN A 120 -2.74 -8.22 -1.82
C ASN A 120 -2.36 -6.96 -1.06
N ILE A 121 -3.17 -5.91 -1.24
CA ILE A 121 -3.16 -4.71 -0.42
C ILE A 121 -4.22 -4.89 0.67
N HIS A 122 -3.78 -4.84 1.94
CA HIS A 122 -4.62 -5.06 3.12
C HIS A 122 -5.06 -3.72 3.75
N VAL A 123 -6.23 -3.73 4.40
CA VAL A 123 -6.76 -2.55 5.12
C VAL A 123 -5.98 -2.26 6.40
N GLU A 124 -5.45 -3.31 7.03
CA GLU A 124 -4.63 -3.24 8.23
C GLU A 124 -3.42 -4.17 8.09
N PRO A 125 -2.32 -3.93 8.81
CA PRO A 125 -1.18 -4.84 8.79
C PRO A 125 -1.59 -6.17 9.46
N GLY A 126 -1.40 -7.29 8.76
CA GLY A 126 -1.75 -8.63 9.23
C GLY A 126 -2.25 -9.52 8.10
N ARG A 127 -1.90 -10.82 8.16
CA ARG A 127 -2.23 -11.78 7.08
C ARG A 127 -3.71 -12.12 6.96
N ASP A 128 -4.42 -12.03 8.08
CA ASP A 128 -5.83 -12.41 8.18
C ASP A 128 -6.75 -11.19 8.09
N THR A 129 -6.20 -10.01 7.77
CA THR A 129 -6.96 -8.77 7.60
C THR A 129 -7.59 -8.69 6.22
N GLU A 130 -8.66 -7.93 6.11
CA GLU A 130 -9.36 -7.74 4.83
C GLU A 130 -8.45 -7.09 3.78
N HIS A 131 -8.60 -7.55 2.55
CA HIS A 131 -7.88 -7.01 1.40
C HIS A 131 -8.86 -6.79 0.23
N LEU A 132 -8.59 -5.78 -0.56
CA LEU A 132 -9.42 -5.49 -1.75
C LEU A 132 -8.59 -5.48 -3.02
N TYR A 133 -7.52 -4.68 -3.04
CA TYR A 133 -6.71 -4.51 -4.23
C TYR A 133 -5.58 -5.54 -4.30
N GLN A 134 -5.15 -5.86 -5.51
CA GLN A 134 -4.02 -6.74 -5.75
C GLN A 134 -3.00 -6.07 -6.68
N LEU A 135 -1.73 -6.16 -6.30
CA LEU A 135 -0.60 -5.75 -7.10
C LEU A 135 -0.04 -6.95 -7.84
N ALA A 136 0.22 -6.79 -9.12
CA ALA A 136 0.94 -7.79 -9.91
C ALA A 136 2.44 -7.78 -9.57
N GLN A 137 3.14 -8.87 -9.84
CA GLN A 137 4.60 -8.94 -9.80
C GLN A 137 5.21 -7.81 -10.65
N GLY A 138 6.24 -7.14 -10.13
CA GLY A 138 6.91 -6.04 -10.80
C GLY A 138 6.18 -4.69 -10.72
N ALA A 139 5.05 -4.59 -10.03
CA ALA A 139 4.35 -3.33 -9.83
C ALA A 139 5.18 -2.36 -8.96
N LYS A 140 5.22 -1.08 -9.37
CA LYS A 140 5.85 -0.01 -8.60
C LYS A 140 4.88 0.58 -7.59
N VAL A 141 5.36 0.78 -6.38
CA VAL A 141 4.60 1.41 -5.30
C VAL A 141 5.44 2.44 -4.56
N SER A 142 4.79 3.48 -4.06
CA SER A 142 5.39 4.43 -3.12
C SER A 142 5.27 3.88 -1.70
N VAL A 143 6.36 3.83 -0.97
CA VAL A 143 6.40 3.41 0.43
C VAL A 143 6.16 4.62 1.32
N LEU A 144 5.22 4.53 2.26
CA LEU A 144 4.77 5.65 3.09
C LEU A 144 5.11 5.49 4.58
N LYS A 145 4.84 4.32 5.16
CA LYS A 145 4.98 4.06 6.60
C LYS A 145 5.30 2.59 6.84
N ARG A 146 5.92 2.30 7.98
CA ARG A 146 6.14 0.93 8.45
C ARG A 146 5.28 0.63 9.68
N ALA A 147 4.86 -0.62 9.81
CA ALA A 147 4.24 -1.15 11.01
C ALA A 147 4.78 -2.55 11.32
N THR A 148 4.82 -2.87 12.60
CA THR A 148 5.22 -4.20 13.08
C THR A 148 4.06 -4.78 13.88
N VAL A 149 3.63 -5.99 13.53
CA VAL A 149 2.51 -6.69 14.18
C VAL A 149 2.89 -8.12 14.57
N GLU A 150 2.15 -8.70 15.51
CA GLU A 150 2.29 -10.11 15.84
C GLU A 150 1.89 -10.97 14.63
N LYS A 151 2.72 -11.95 14.33
CA LYS A 151 2.42 -12.94 13.31
C LYS A 151 1.43 -13.95 13.83
N ASN A 152 0.25 -14.02 13.24
CA ASN A 152 -0.71 -15.08 13.49
C ASN A 152 -0.18 -16.38 12.88
N LEU A 153 0.19 -17.33 13.73
CA LEU A 153 0.56 -18.67 13.31
C LEU A 153 -0.67 -19.58 13.40
N PRO A 154 -1.08 -20.24 12.31
CA PRO A 154 -2.10 -21.28 12.42
C PRO A 154 -1.52 -22.44 13.22
N GLY A 155 -2.15 -22.83 14.31
CA GLY A 155 -1.77 -23.97 15.13
C GLY A 155 -2.05 -23.78 16.62
N THR A 156 -2.13 -24.88 17.33
CA THR A 156 -2.30 -24.91 18.79
C THR A 156 -1.07 -24.29 19.45
N PRO A 157 -1.21 -23.33 20.38
CA PRO A 157 -0.08 -22.81 21.12
C PRO A 157 0.66 -23.98 21.79
N MET A 158 1.97 -24.12 21.49
CA MET A 158 2.79 -25.12 22.18
C MET A 158 2.82 -24.74 23.66
N ALA A 159 2.41 -25.68 24.54
CA ALA A 159 2.42 -25.46 25.98
C ALA A 159 3.86 -25.14 26.42
N LEU A 160 4.07 -23.92 26.89
CA LEU A 160 5.36 -23.50 27.43
C LEU A 160 5.49 -23.94 28.90
N PRO A 161 6.71 -24.17 29.38
CA PRO A 161 6.96 -24.33 30.81
C PRO A 161 6.39 -23.15 31.62
N ALA A 162 5.87 -23.41 32.78
CA ALA A 162 5.30 -22.38 33.65
C ALA A 162 6.34 -21.26 33.90
N GLY A 163 5.97 -20.02 33.57
CA GLY A 163 6.83 -18.83 33.72
C GLY A 163 7.61 -18.39 32.46
N ALA A 164 7.60 -19.15 31.37
CA ALA A 164 8.21 -18.72 30.13
C ALA A 164 7.31 -17.72 29.38
N LYS A 165 7.82 -16.50 29.11
CA LYS A 165 7.13 -15.57 28.20
C LYS A 165 7.25 -16.08 26.77
N GLN A 166 6.11 -16.36 26.15
CA GLN A 166 6.07 -16.68 24.73
C GLN A 166 6.40 -15.41 23.94
N LEU A 167 7.61 -15.35 23.37
CA LEU A 167 7.93 -14.34 22.37
C LEU A 167 7.17 -14.70 21.11
N LYS A 168 6.10 -13.97 20.83
CA LYS A 168 5.36 -14.14 19.58
C LYS A 168 6.22 -13.62 18.42
N PRO A 169 6.35 -14.37 17.33
CA PRO A 169 7.05 -13.88 16.16
C PRO A 169 6.34 -12.64 15.63
N MET A 170 7.12 -11.67 15.18
CA MET A 170 6.63 -10.41 14.64
C MET A 170 6.78 -10.43 13.11
N GLU A 171 5.98 -9.62 12.42
CA GLU A 171 6.08 -9.36 10.99
C GLU A 171 6.03 -7.87 10.72
N ASP A 172 6.85 -7.44 9.77
CA ASP A 172 6.90 -6.05 9.32
C ASP A 172 6.04 -5.88 8.08
N TRP A 173 5.35 -4.75 8.04
CA TRP A 173 4.42 -4.36 6.98
C TRP A 173 4.71 -2.95 6.53
N TRP A 174 4.55 -2.69 5.24
CA TRP A 174 4.65 -1.37 4.65
C TRP A 174 3.28 -0.87 4.20
N LEU A 175 2.96 0.36 4.60
CA LEU A 175 1.87 1.11 3.99
C LEU A 175 2.38 1.64 2.65
N VAL A 176 1.72 1.25 1.58
CA VAL A 176 2.12 1.61 0.22
C VAL A 176 1.01 2.32 -0.52
N ARG A 177 1.39 3.11 -1.53
CA ARG A 177 0.47 3.71 -2.50
C ARG A 177 0.85 3.21 -3.88
N ASP A 178 -0.12 2.63 -4.60
CA ASP A 178 0.07 2.21 -5.99
C ASP A 178 -0.05 3.37 -6.99
N GLN A 179 0.14 3.09 -8.27
CA GLN A 179 0.04 4.09 -9.34
C GLN A 179 -1.39 4.58 -9.59
N GLN A 180 -2.41 3.85 -9.16
CA GLN A 180 -3.82 4.22 -9.23
C GLN A 180 -4.25 5.08 -8.02
N GLY A 181 -3.39 5.21 -7.01
CA GLY A 181 -3.66 5.95 -5.79
C GLY A 181 -4.28 5.09 -4.68
N HIS A 182 -4.42 3.78 -4.86
CA HIS A 182 -4.86 2.91 -3.77
C HIS A 182 -3.80 2.86 -2.69
N VAL A 183 -4.23 2.97 -1.44
CA VAL A 183 -3.35 2.94 -0.27
C VAL A 183 -3.73 1.77 0.62
N GLY A 184 -2.74 1.03 1.11
CA GLY A 184 -2.93 -0.04 2.08
C GLY A 184 -1.65 -0.76 2.42
N TRP A 185 -1.75 -1.81 3.22
CA TRP A 185 -0.63 -2.52 3.81
C TRP A 185 -0.20 -3.71 2.99
N VAL A 186 1.11 -3.84 2.79
CA VAL A 186 1.76 -4.96 2.11
C VAL A 186 2.84 -5.54 3.02
N LEU A 187 2.94 -6.86 3.09
CA LEU A 187 3.97 -7.54 3.89
C LEU A 187 5.38 -7.19 3.37
N ASP A 188 6.29 -6.78 4.25
CA ASP A 188 7.64 -6.29 3.93
C ASP A 188 8.38 -7.17 2.90
N ARG A 189 8.40 -8.48 3.11
CA ARG A 189 9.08 -9.41 2.22
C ARG A 189 8.51 -9.51 0.80
N MET A 190 7.36 -8.89 0.53
CA MET A 190 6.70 -8.90 -0.78
C MET A 190 7.14 -7.77 -1.69
N ILE A 191 7.94 -6.84 -1.17
CA ILE A 191 8.45 -5.71 -1.94
C ILE A 191 9.96 -5.54 -1.73
N ASP A 192 10.64 -5.01 -2.75
CA ASP A 192 12.03 -4.56 -2.71
C ASP A 192 12.08 -3.06 -2.94
N LEU A 193 12.77 -2.32 -2.08
CA LEU A 193 13.06 -0.91 -2.33
C LEU A 193 13.96 -0.76 -3.56
N ASP A 194 13.61 0.19 -4.41
CA ASP A 194 14.37 0.53 -5.60
C ASP A 194 15.61 1.36 -5.22
N VAL A 195 16.68 0.66 -4.93
CA VAL A 195 17.96 1.29 -4.57
C VAL A 195 18.97 1.03 -5.67
N PRO A 196 19.69 2.07 -6.16
CA PRO A 196 20.74 1.87 -7.13
C PRO A 196 21.77 0.85 -6.66
N LEU A 197 22.12 -0.11 -7.53
CA LEU A 197 23.01 -1.21 -7.19
C LEU A 197 24.38 -0.72 -6.69
N ASP A 198 24.84 0.41 -7.24
CA ASP A 198 26.13 1.02 -6.88
C ASP A 198 26.21 1.46 -5.39
N VAL A 199 25.07 1.70 -4.74
CA VAL A 199 25.00 2.01 -3.30
C VAL A 199 24.41 0.86 -2.48
N ALA A 200 23.52 0.06 -3.07
CA ALA A 200 22.91 -1.10 -2.39
C ALA A 200 23.96 -2.14 -1.93
N GLN A 201 25.05 -2.33 -2.69
CA GLN A 201 26.15 -3.22 -2.34
C GLN A 201 26.81 -2.88 -0.98
N TYR A 202 26.68 -1.64 -0.51
CA TYR A 202 27.21 -1.21 0.80
C TYR A 202 26.26 -1.48 1.97
N ALA A 203 25.12 -2.14 1.75
CA ALA A 203 24.21 -2.51 2.85
C ALA A 203 24.84 -3.49 3.84
N GLU A 204 25.86 -4.26 3.42
CA GLU A 204 26.64 -5.14 4.32
C GLU A 204 25.77 -6.18 5.06
N GLY A 205 24.74 -6.73 4.38
CA GLY A 205 23.80 -7.69 4.95
C GLY A 205 22.67 -7.07 5.79
N GLN A 206 22.63 -5.75 5.90
CA GLN A 206 21.51 -5.04 6.53
C GLN A 206 20.37 -4.84 5.53
N ARG A 207 19.15 -4.67 6.05
CA ARG A 207 17.98 -4.30 5.26
C ARG A 207 18.00 -2.80 5.03
N ILE A 208 17.85 -2.38 3.77
CA ILE A 208 17.66 -0.97 3.41
C ILE A 208 16.20 -0.62 3.66
N VAL A 209 15.97 0.45 4.44
CA VAL A 209 14.64 0.92 4.83
C VAL A 209 14.25 2.17 4.04
N GLY A 210 15.24 2.97 3.61
CA GLY A 210 15.05 4.13 2.75
C GLY A 210 16.33 4.52 2.06
N CYS A 211 16.20 5.11 0.87
CA CYS A 211 17.32 5.66 0.09
C CYS A 211 16.85 6.96 -0.58
N PHE A 212 17.50 8.06 -0.21
CA PHE A 212 17.09 9.42 -0.58
C PHE A 212 18.22 10.10 -1.33
N ILE A 213 17.88 10.80 -2.42
CA ILE A 213 18.83 11.66 -3.11
C ILE A 213 19.00 12.94 -2.27
N LEU A 214 20.23 13.22 -1.84
CA LEU A 214 20.57 14.43 -1.09
C LEU A 214 20.92 15.58 -2.03
N ASP A 215 21.71 15.27 -3.08
CA ASP A 215 22.28 16.24 -3.99
C ASP A 215 22.75 15.53 -5.27
N GLU A 216 23.21 16.31 -6.26
CA GLU A 216 23.84 15.80 -7.47
C GLU A 216 25.16 16.51 -7.71
N VAL A 217 26.19 15.76 -8.09
CA VAL A 217 27.49 16.31 -8.51
C VAL A 217 27.74 16.04 -9.99
N ASN A 218 28.47 16.95 -10.64
CA ASN A 218 28.87 16.76 -12.03
C ASN A 218 30.09 15.85 -12.11
N ASP A 219 30.03 14.83 -12.94
CA ASP A 219 31.17 13.99 -13.35
C ASP A 219 31.21 13.93 -14.88
N ALA A 220 32.09 14.74 -15.47
CA ALA A 220 32.12 15.05 -16.88
C ALA A 220 30.74 15.55 -17.39
N ASP A 221 30.10 14.82 -18.30
CA ASP A 221 28.82 15.18 -18.92
C ASP A 221 27.60 14.58 -18.14
N LYS A 222 27.81 13.97 -16.97
CA LYS A 222 26.78 13.31 -16.19
C LYS A 222 26.58 13.96 -14.83
N LYS A 223 25.32 14.05 -14.41
CA LYS A 223 24.97 14.32 -13.03
C LYS A 223 24.87 13.00 -12.27
N VAL A 224 25.61 12.91 -11.17
CA VAL A 224 25.66 11.72 -10.34
C VAL A 224 25.05 12.03 -8.96
N PRO A 225 23.97 11.37 -8.57
CA PRO A 225 23.31 11.60 -7.29
C PRO A 225 24.19 11.22 -6.10
N GLN A 226 24.03 11.94 -5.00
CA GLN A 226 24.57 11.60 -3.68
C GLN A 226 23.44 11.14 -2.79
N TYR A 227 23.65 10.11 -1.97
CA TYR A 227 22.56 9.42 -1.30
C TYR A 227 22.67 9.44 0.22
N LEU A 228 21.52 9.59 0.88
CA LEU A 228 21.33 9.14 2.26
C LEU A 228 20.64 7.78 2.22
N MET A 229 21.19 6.79 2.88
CA MET A 229 20.59 5.47 3.05
C MET A 229 20.40 5.19 4.54
N VAL A 230 19.17 4.79 4.91
CA VAL A 230 18.84 4.33 6.27
C VAL A 230 18.65 2.82 6.27
N LEU A 231 19.24 2.15 7.27
CA LEU A 231 19.36 0.70 7.32
C LEU A 231 18.93 0.17 8.68
N THR A 232 18.49 -1.09 8.67
CA THR A 232 18.19 -1.85 9.89
C THR A 232 18.75 -3.27 9.81
N GLU A 233 18.72 -3.99 10.91
CA GLU A 233 19.02 -5.41 10.90
C GLU A 233 18.01 -6.17 10.03
N ALA A 234 18.46 -7.23 9.35
CA ALA A 234 17.59 -8.08 8.53
C ALA A 234 16.70 -9.00 9.39
N LYS A 235 15.99 -8.39 10.35
CA LYS A 235 15.13 -9.08 11.32
C LYS A 235 13.84 -8.28 11.54
N ASP A 236 12.71 -8.97 11.50
CA ASP A 236 11.40 -8.36 11.77
C ASP A 236 11.21 -8.08 13.27
N GLY A 237 10.31 -7.17 13.60
CA GLY A 237 9.91 -6.89 14.96
C GLY A 237 10.83 -5.95 15.74
N GLN A 238 11.63 -5.16 15.06
CA GLN A 238 12.45 -4.15 15.73
C GLN A 238 11.57 -2.99 16.26
N PRO A 239 11.88 -2.39 17.42
CA PRO A 239 11.12 -1.28 18.01
C PRO A 239 11.39 0.07 17.32
N PHE A 240 12.20 0.06 16.29
CA PHE A 240 12.59 1.21 15.44
C PHE A 240 12.49 0.81 13.97
N ASP A 241 12.44 1.79 13.08
CA ASP A 241 12.45 1.54 11.64
C ASP A 241 13.88 1.35 11.12
N PHE A 242 14.81 2.17 11.61
CA PHE A 242 16.23 2.04 11.25
C PHE A 242 17.16 2.29 12.45
N ASN A 243 18.32 1.64 12.44
CA ASN A 243 19.35 1.81 13.47
C ASN A 243 20.68 2.38 12.94
N GLN A 244 20.74 2.63 11.64
CA GLN A 244 21.90 3.22 11.00
C GLN A 244 21.49 4.18 9.89
N ALA A 245 22.24 5.29 9.76
CA ALA A 245 22.20 6.22 8.63
C ALA A 245 23.58 6.31 7.98
N ARG A 246 23.65 6.29 6.63
CA ARG A 246 24.88 6.43 5.85
C ARG A 246 24.67 7.41 4.73
N VAL A 247 25.65 8.31 4.53
CA VAL A 247 25.69 9.23 3.38
C VAL A 247 26.79 8.76 2.44
N PHE A 248 26.43 8.66 1.17
CA PHE A 248 27.31 8.30 0.07
C PHE A 248 27.51 9.49 -0.82
N THR A 249 28.77 9.86 -1.06
CA THR A 249 29.18 10.90 -2.00
C THR A 249 29.95 10.28 -3.15
N TRP A 250 29.84 10.88 -4.32
CA TRP A 250 30.55 10.44 -5.52
C TRP A 250 31.98 10.99 -5.54
N ASN A 251 32.95 10.11 -5.69
CA ASN A 251 34.35 10.49 -5.92
C ASN A 251 34.65 10.48 -7.42
N ALA A 252 34.63 11.67 -8.06
CA ALA A 252 34.84 11.81 -9.49
C ALA A 252 36.25 11.36 -9.97
N LYS A 253 37.26 11.38 -9.09
CA LYS A 253 38.63 10.90 -9.46
C LYS A 253 38.70 9.37 -9.52
N ARG A 254 37.88 8.68 -8.71
CA ARG A 254 37.89 7.22 -8.59
C ARG A 254 36.69 6.57 -9.26
N HIS A 255 35.75 7.36 -9.76
CA HIS A 255 34.48 6.95 -10.36
C HIS A 255 33.73 5.91 -9.52
N ARG A 256 33.58 6.21 -8.22
CA ARG A 256 32.86 5.35 -7.28
C ARG A 256 32.24 6.13 -6.13
N TYR A 257 31.26 5.52 -5.47
CA TYR A 257 30.73 6.03 -4.21
C TYR A 257 31.67 5.76 -3.04
N GLU A 258 31.77 6.73 -2.15
CA GLU A 258 32.50 6.61 -0.88
C GLU A 258 31.57 7.03 0.27
N THR A 259 31.70 6.37 1.43
CA THR A 259 30.93 6.74 2.63
C THR A 259 31.49 8.03 3.20
N ALA A 260 30.73 9.12 3.11
CA ALA A 260 31.07 10.42 3.69
C ALA A 260 30.70 10.50 5.17
N TYR A 261 29.62 9.81 5.57
CA TYR A 261 29.13 9.83 6.93
C TYR A 261 28.46 8.50 7.30
N ARG A 262 28.60 8.09 8.56
CA ARG A 262 27.92 6.93 9.13
C ARG A 262 27.56 7.19 10.57
N GLU A 263 26.28 7.04 10.93
CA GLU A 263 25.80 7.02 12.31
C GLU A 263 25.13 5.69 12.62
N ARG A 264 25.42 5.09 13.75
CA ARG A 264 24.92 3.79 14.18
C ARG A 264 24.19 3.90 15.51
N ASN A 265 23.55 2.81 15.92
CA ASN A 265 22.83 2.69 17.19
C ASN A 265 21.72 3.74 17.34
N LEU A 266 21.03 4.01 16.23
CA LEU A 266 19.87 4.88 16.20
C LEU A 266 18.62 4.09 16.59
N ASN A 267 17.68 4.74 17.26
CA ASN A 267 16.29 4.29 17.37
C ASN A 267 15.47 5.14 16.40
N GLY A 268 15.79 5.04 15.10
CA GLY A 268 15.22 5.88 14.06
C GLY A 268 13.81 5.45 13.70
N VAL A 269 12.96 6.43 13.40
CA VAL A 269 11.59 6.22 12.88
C VAL A 269 11.40 7.06 11.64
N LEU A 270 10.60 6.55 10.70
CA LEU A 270 10.21 7.27 9.49
C LEU A 270 9.14 8.34 9.82
N PRO A 271 9.03 9.40 9.02
CA PRO A 271 9.75 9.67 7.78
C PRO A 271 11.15 10.28 7.98
N VAL A 272 11.99 10.14 6.95
CA VAL A 272 13.21 10.94 6.78
C VAL A 272 12.89 12.09 5.85
N THR A 273 13.27 13.32 6.22
CA THR A 273 13.06 14.50 5.38
C THR A 273 14.37 14.95 4.76
N VAL A 274 14.36 15.25 3.46
CA VAL A 274 15.49 15.80 2.71
C VAL A 274 15.06 17.15 2.13
N SER A 275 15.91 18.17 2.25
CA SER A 275 15.67 19.51 1.74
C SER A 275 16.99 20.23 1.41
N HIS A 276 16.90 21.42 0.84
CA HIS A 276 18.03 22.34 0.71
C HIS A 276 17.76 23.58 1.55
N GLU A 277 18.80 24.11 2.18
CA GLU A 277 18.71 25.30 3.02
C GLU A 277 19.91 26.21 2.84
N ASP A 278 19.67 27.52 2.89
CA ASP A 278 20.71 28.53 2.83
C ASP A 278 21.41 28.68 4.20
N PHE A 279 22.71 28.45 4.24
CA PHE A 279 23.57 28.62 5.40
C PHE A 279 24.47 29.89 5.28
N GLY A 280 23.97 30.91 4.58
CA GLY A 280 24.63 32.19 4.44
C GLY A 280 25.97 32.09 3.69
N LYS A 281 27.11 32.25 4.38
CA LYS A 281 28.45 32.17 3.73
C LYS A 281 28.78 30.79 3.16
N GLU A 282 28.12 29.73 3.64
CA GLU A 282 28.32 28.38 3.12
C GLU A 282 27.43 28.06 1.90
N GLY A 283 26.48 28.94 1.59
CA GLY A 283 25.54 28.81 0.48
C GLY A 283 24.39 27.87 0.74
N ASP A 284 23.69 27.50 -0.34
CA ASP A 284 22.59 26.54 -0.31
C ASP A 284 23.15 25.13 -0.25
N LEU A 285 22.85 24.42 0.84
CA LEU A 285 23.36 23.08 1.12
C LEU A 285 22.23 22.06 1.29
N PRO A 286 22.44 20.83 0.83
CA PRO A 286 21.50 19.73 1.12
C PRO A 286 21.49 19.42 2.62
N THR A 287 20.29 19.26 3.14
CA THR A 287 20.01 18.94 4.53
C THR A 287 19.15 17.68 4.62
N PHE A 288 19.26 16.99 5.74
CA PHE A 288 18.33 15.91 6.08
C PHE A 288 18.00 15.89 7.56
N VAL A 289 16.80 15.44 7.88
CA VAL A 289 16.30 15.30 9.25
C VAL A 289 15.96 13.84 9.51
N LEU A 290 16.55 13.29 10.56
CA LEU A 290 16.24 11.98 11.10
C LEU A 290 15.35 12.15 12.33
N GLN A 291 14.23 11.44 12.36
CA GLN A 291 13.41 11.28 13.56
C GLN A 291 14.01 10.14 14.40
N VAL A 292 14.37 10.41 15.65
CA VAL A 292 15.05 9.42 16.52
C VAL A 292 14.38 9.41 17.89
N LYS A 293 14.05 8.23 18.40
CA LYS A 293 13.56 8.08 19.78
C LYS A 293 14.73 8.26 20.77
N ASP A 294 14.52 9.13 21.75
CA ASP A 294 15.42 9.29 22.89
C ASP A 294 15.29 8.11 23.87
N PRO A 295 16.12 8.01 24.93
CA PRO A 295 16.00 6.96 25.95
C PRO A 295 14.67 6.96 26.70
N ALA A 296 13.92 8.07 26.72
CA ALA A 296 12.60 8.18 27.31
C ALA A 296 11.48 7.75 26.34
N GLY A 297 11.83 7.48 25.07
CA GLY A 297 10.89 7.07 24.02
C GLY A 297 10.25 8.23 23.24
N ASN A 298 10.65 9.49 23.53
CA ASN A 298 10.16 10.64 22.77
C ASN A 298 10.87 10.73 21.42
N VAL A 299 10.14 11.11 20.39
CA VAL A 299 10.70 11.35 19.06
C VAL A 299 11.33 12.75 19.05
N VAL A 300 12.62 12.81 18.72
CA VAL A 300 13.39 14.04 18.58
C VAL A 300 13.99 14.13 17.19
N GLU A 301 14.07 15.34 16.66
CA GLU A 301 14.68 15.61 15.36
C GLU A 301 16.18 15.79 15.48
N ARG A 302 16.90 15.15 14.56
CA ARG A 302 18.33 15.39 14.35
C ARG A 302 18.53 15.89 12.94
N LYS A 303 18.93 17.14 12.81
CA LYS A 303 19.17 17.80 11.53
C LYS A 303 20.65 17.75 11.17
N TYR A 304 20.91 17.51 9.90
CA TYR A 304 22.26 17.44 9.33
C TYR A 304 22.32 18.29 8.07
N LYS A 305 23.49 18.85 7.80
CA LYS A 305 23.83 19.49 6.53
C LYS A 305 25.03 18.81 5.88
N MET A 306 25.09 18.83 4.56
CA MET A 306 26.21 18.28 3.81
C MET A 306 26.84 19.38 2.94
N ASN A 307 28.13 19.60 3.18
CA ASN A 307 28.99 20.34 2.27
C ASN A 307 30.03 19.34 1.73
N THR A 308 29.73 18.77 0.58
CA THR A 308 30.39 17.59 0.02
C THR A 308 31.91 17.64 0.13
N PRO A 309 32.59 16.61 0.70
CA PRO A 309 32.02 15.36 1.25
C PRO A 309 31.71 15.40 2.75
N ILE A 310 31.65 16.56 3.39
CA ILE A 310 31.56 16.70 4.83
C ILE A 310 30.10 16.81 5.28
N VAL A 311 29.68 15.90 6.17
CA VAL A 311 28.37 15.94 6.82
C VAL A 311 28.53 16.37 8.27
N LYS A 312 27.70 17.33 8.71
CA LYS A 312 27.72 17.85 10.09
C LYS A 312 26.29 17.92 10.63
N ARG A 313 26.14 17.57 11.91
CA ARG A 313 24.89 17.83 12.63
C ARG A 313 24.73 19.33 12.88
N VAL A 314 23.51 19.84 12.71
CA VAL A 314 23.14 21.23 12.93
C VAL A 314 22.37 21.33 14.25
N GLY A 315 22.82 22.13 15.17
CA GLY A 315 22.17 22.36 16.48
C GLY A 315 22.75 21.49 17.57
#